data_cffd7d9ab6a83454d331788bbef5d770
#
_entry.id   cffd7d9ab6a83454d331788bbef5d770
#
_cell.length_a   1.000
_cell.length_b   1.000
_cell.length_c   1.000
_cell.angle_alpha   90.00
_cell.angle_beta   90.00
_cell.angle_gamma   90.00
#
_symmetry.space_group_name_H-M   'P 1'
#
loop_
_entity.id
_entity.type
_entity.pdbx_description
1 polymer ?
#
loop_
_entity_poly.entity_id
_entity_poly.type
_entity_poly.pdbx_seq_one_letter_code
_entity_poly.pdbx_strand_id
1 'polypeptide(L)'
;MTITYEYEGALYVNLTNKCNCNCEFCLRHGRKEGSTYTEDSLWLEREPTRQEALDSFLSRDVCSYREIVFCGYGEPTYRIEDILWLVDQLKERFGGQLPPVRINTNGHANLFLGRDVAPLLQGRVDTISISLNGSTPADYTALCHPVQGEAAYQAMLDFAKEAKDYVPHVIFTVVDKGTAPEEI
;
A
#
# COMPACT_ATOMS: atom_id res chain seq x y z
N MET A 1 -0.81 -15.50 12.15
CA MET A 1 -1.22 -14.36 11.28
C MET A 1 -0.13 -13.29 11.34
N THR A 2 0.43 -12.91 10.21
CA THR A 2 1.54 -11.93 10.11
C THR A 2 0.98 -10.54 9.86
N ILE A 3 0.94 -9.69 10.89
CA ILE A 3 0.46 -8.29 10.79
C ILE A 3 1.64 -7.38 10.43
N THR A 4 2.75 -7.45 11.18
CA THR A 4 3.96 -6.69 10.89
C THR A 4 5.12 -7.62 10.57
N TYR A 5 5.93 -7.26 9.59
CA TYR A 5 7.11 -8.02 9.19
C TYR A 5 8.21 -7.10 8.70
N GLU A 6 9.45 -7.57 8.80
CA GLU A 6 10.61 -6.83 8.33
C GLU A 6 10.96 -7.24 6.90
N TYR A 7 11.25 -6.26 6.07
CA TYR A 7 11.80 -6.46 4.74
C TYR A 7 12.73 -5.31 4.38
N GLU A 8 13.97 -5.64 4.01
CA GLU A 8 15.02 -4.67 3.62
C GLU A 8 15.17 -3.49 4.59
N GLY A 9 15.11 -3.75 5.91
CA GLY A 9 15.25 -2.73 6.97
C GLY A 9 14.05 -1.80 7.12
N ALA A 10 12.93 -2.07 6.47
CA ALA A 10 11.66 -1.40 6.67
C ALA A 10 10.67 -2.29 7.42
N LEU A 11 9.75 -1.68 8.17
CA LEU A 11 8.66 -2.37 8.85
C LEU A 11 7.40 -2.35 8.00
N TYR A 12 7.05 -3.48 7.41
CA TYR A 12 5.85 -3.66 6.60
C TYR A 12 4.63 -4.02 7.45
N VAL A 13 3.47 -3.54 7.03
CA VAL A 13 2.20 -3.70 7.77
C VAL A 13 1.11 -4.21 6.86
N ASN A 14 0.60 -5.40 7.18
CA ASN A 14 -0.43 -6.11 6.43
C ASN A 14 -1.76 -6.07 7.19
N LEU A 15 -2.74 -5.35 6.70
CA LEU A 15 -4.02 -5.12 7.40
C LEU A 15 -5.22 -5.79 6.75
N THR A 16 -5.11 -6.22 5.48
CA THR A 16 -6.25 -6.76 4.74
C THR A 16 -5.81 -7.64 3.58
N ASN A 17 -6.63 -8.62 3.24
CA ASN A 17 -6.52 -9.37 1.99
C ASN A 17 -7.43 -8.77 0.88
N LYS A 18 -8.29 -7.78 1.19
CA LYS A 18 -9.19 -7.18 0.21
C LYS A 18 -8.43 -6.33 -0.79
N CYS A 19 -8.74 -6.50 -2.06
CA CYS A 19 -8.23 -5.66 -3.14
C CYS A 19 -9.28 -5.58 -4.23
N ASN A 20 -9.45 -4.42 -4.85
CA ASN A 20 -10.33 -4.23 -6.01
C ASN A 20 -9.65 -4.54 -7.36
N CYS A 21 -8.41 -5.03 -7.33
CA CYS A 21 -7.66 -5.49 -8.49
C CYS A 21 -7.41 -7.01 -8.41
N ASN A 22 -7.27 -7.63 -9.59
CA ASN A 22 -6.90 -9.03 -9.75
C ASN A 22 -5.70 -9.16 -10.69
N CYS A 23 -4.60 -8.46 -10.35
CA CYS A 23 -3.43 -8.33 -11.23
C CYS A 23 -2.80 -9.68 -11.58
N GLU A 24 -2.40 -9.86 -12.84
CA GLU A 24 -1.76 -11.08 -13.34
C GLU A 24 -0.45 -11.43 -12.62
N PHE A 25 0.29 -10.41 -12.18
CA PHE A 25 1.55 -10.54 -11.46
C PHE A 25 1.39 -10.63 -9.94
N CYS A 26 0.16 -10.61 -9.43
CA CYS A 26 -0.09 -10.59 -7.99
C CYS A 26 0.44 -11.86 -7.32
N LEU A 27 1.20 -11.68 -6.26
CA LEU A 27 1.76 -12.79 -5.47
C LEU A 27 0.70 -13.71 -4.85
N ARG A 28 -0.57 -13.27 -4.81
CA ARG A 28 -1.71 -14.07 -4.37
C ARG A 28 -2.04 -15.25 -5.30
N HIS A 29 -1.61 -15.19 -6.57
CA HIS A 29 -2.01 -16.16 -7.60
C HIS A 29 -1.00 -17.28 -7.83
N GLY A 30 0.02 -17.40 -7.01
CA GLY A 30 0.94 -18.53 -7.10
C GLY A 30 2.39 -18.19 -6.75
N ARG A 31 3.11 -19.19 -6.30
CA ARG A 31 4.55 -19.09 -6.03
C ARG A 31 5.29 -18.82 -7.32
N LYS A 32 5.95 -17.68 -7.43
CA LYS A 32 7.04 -17.57 -8.39
C LYS A 32 8.27 -18.26 -7.81
N GLU A 33 8.87 -19.15 -8.58
CA GLU A 33 10.16 -19.77 -8.24
C GLU A 33 11.17 -18.66 -7.87
N GLY A 34 11.77 -18.74 -6.67
CA GLY A 34 12.71 -17.72 -6.19
C GLY A 34 12.10 -16.62 -5.28
N SER A 35 10.80 -16.63 -5.01
CA SER A 35 10.21 -15.73 -4.01
C SER A 35 10.69 -16.10 -2.60
N THR A 36 11.25 -15.12 -1.87
CA THR A 36 11.64 -15.26 -0.46
C THR A 36 10.44 -15.28 0.47
N TYR A 37 9.23 -14.96 -0.03
CA TYR A 37 7.98 -15.01 0.72
C TYR A 37 7.20 -16.26 0.34
N THR A 38 6.79 -17.02 1.36
CA THR A 38 5.83 -18.10 1.19
C THR A 38 4.42 -17.50 1.24
N GLU A 39 3.54 -17.89 0.31
CA GLU A 39 2.14 -17.43 0.24
C GLU A 39 1.42 -17.56 1.59
N ASP A 40 1.71 -18.62 2.33
CA ASP A 40 1.08 -18.93 3.62
C ASP A 40 1.43 -17.93 4.72
N SER A 41 2.51 -17.14 4.59
CA SER A 41 3.01 -16.28 5.68
C SER A 41 2.33 -14.91 5.76
N LEU A 42 1.84 -14.37 4.64
CA LEU A 42 1.20 -13.05 4.58
C LEU A 42 -0.31 -13.09 4.37
N TRP A 43 -0.89 -14.24 4.05
CA TRP A 43 -2.34 -14.37 3.97
C TRP A 43 -2.95 -14.28 5.37
N LEU A 44 -3.79 -13.29 5.58
CA LEU A 44 -4.46 -13.10 6.86
C LEU A 44 -5.64 -14.08 6.97
N GLU A 45 -5.71 -14.84 8.06
CA GLU A 45 -6.87 -15.70 8.37
C GLU A 45 -8.14 -14.87 8.56
N ARG A 46 -7.99 -13.66 9.09
CA ARG A 46 -8.99 -12.61 9.22
C ARG A 46 -8.31 -11.24 9.20
N GLU A 47 -9.07 -10.19 9.00
CA GLU A 47 -8.53 -8.84 9.19
C GLU A 47 -8.22 -8.59 10.67
N PRO A 48 -7.03 -8.08 11.01
CA PRO A 48 -6.71 -7.71 12.39
C PRO A 48 -7.54 -6.51 12.83
N THR A 49 -7.84 -6.43 14.11
CA THR A 49 -8.32 -5.20 14.72
C THR A 49 -7.21 -4.16 14.75
N ARG A 50 -7.55 -2.87 14.85
CA ARG A 50 -6.56 -1.81 14.99
C ARG A 50 -5.69 -1.96 16.22
N GLN A 51 -6.24 -2.53 17.31
CA GLN A 51 -5.48 -2.78 18.53
C GLN A 51 -4.45 -3.90 18.32
N GLU A 52 -4.82 -5.01 17.69
CA GLU A 52 -3.87 -6.09 17.36
C GLU A 52 -2.75 -5.59 16.45
N ALA A 53 -3.08 -4.67 15.51
CA ALA A 53 -2.07 -4.05 14.66
C ALA A 53 -1.13 -3.16 15.50
N LEU A 54 -1.65 -2.34 16.40
CA LEU A 54 -0.84 -1.52 17.31
C LEU A 54 0.05 -2.39 18.20
N ASP A 55 -0.50 -3.45 18.80
CA ASP A 55 0.26 -4.37 19.67
C ASP A 55 1.39 -5.05 18.89
N SER A 56 1.15 -5.37 17.59
CA SER A 56 2.17 -5.92 16.72
C SER A 56 3.30 -4.91 16.44
N PHE A 57 3.00 -3.61 16.28
CA PHE A 57 4.03 -2.57 16.21
C PHE A 57 4.83 -2.50 17.51
N LEU A 58 4.14 -2.44 18.64
CA LEU A 58 4.75 -2.25 19.95
C LEU A 58 5.58 -3.46 20.42
N SER A 59 5.44 -4.61 19.79
CA SER A 59 6.29 -5.77 20.02
C SER A 59 7.67 -5.65 19.34
N ARG A 60 7.91 -4.57 18.57
CA ARG A 60 9.14 -4.33 17.81
C ARG A 60 9.82 -3.05 18.26
N ASP A 61 11.09 -2.91 17.95
CA ASP A 61 11.80 -1.62 18.06
C ASP A 61 11.49 -0.75 16.83
N VAL A 62 10.33 -0.09 16.87
CA VAL A 62 9.79 0.67 15.73
C VAL A 62 10.77 1.71 15.23
N CYS A 63 11.50 2.37 16.14
CA CYS A 63 12.43 3.46 15.80
C CYS A 63 13.71 2.99 15.12
N SER A 64 14.00 1.68 15.11
CA SER A 64 15.18 1.12 14.43
C SER A 64 15.00 0.93 12.93
N TYR A 65 13.75 0.98 12.43
CA TYR A 65 13.46 0.80 11.01
C TYR A 65 13.67 2.09 10.22
N ARG A 66 14.06 1.95 8.95
CA ARG A 66 14.24 3.11 8.06
C ARG A 66 12.93 3.78 7.65
N GLU A 67 11.84 3.01 7.61
CA GLU A 67 10.48 3.46 7.26
C GLU A 67 9.43 2.44 7.73
N ILE A 68 8.17 2.89 7.85
CA ILE A 68 6.99 2.05 8.05
C ILE A 68 6.22 2.02 6.73
N VAL A 69 5.89 0.81 6.24
CA VAL A 69 5.25 0.63 4.94
C VAL A 69 3.93 -0.11 5.09
N PHE A 70 2.81 0.56 4.89
CA PHE A 70 1.51 -0.11 4.78
C PHE A 70 1.41 -0.78 3.41
N CYS A 71 1.54 -2.09 3.42
CA CYS A 71 1.57 -2.94 2.23
C CYS A 71 1.34 -4.40 2.63
N GLY A 72 0.59 -5.13 1.83
CA GLY A 72 0.31 -6.55 2.03
C GLY A 72 -0.26 -7.18 0.78
N TYR A 73 -0.97 -8.30 0.93
CA TYR A 73 -1.64 -8.94 -0.20
C TYR A 73 -2.90 -8.20 -0.66
N GLY A 74 -3.50 -7.38 0.20
CA GLY A 74 -4.62 -6.52 -0.14
C GLY A 74 -4.21 -5.09 -0.46
N GLU A 75 -5.20 -4.29 -0.84
CA GLU A 75 -5.07 -2.84 -0.99
C GLU A 75 -5.23 -2.18 0.39
N PRO A 76 -4.17 -1.59 0.97
CA PRO A 76 -4.19 -1.10 2.35
C PRO A 76 -5.21 0.02 2.57
N THR A 77 -5.54 0.80 1.56
CA THR A 77 -6.48 1.92 1.70
C THR A 77 -7.93 1.49 1.92
N TYR A 78 -8.29 0.21 1.80
CA TYR A 78 -9.53 -0.32 2.37
C TYR A 78 -9.60 -0.17 3.89
N ARG A 79 -8.45 -0.06 4.54
CA ARG A 79 -8.32 0.12 6.00
C ARG A 79 -7.78 1.52 6.33
N ILE A 80 -8.12 2.52 5.52
CA ILE A 80 -7.56 3.87 5.67
C ILE A 80 -7.79 4.46 7.08
N GLU A 81 -8.96 4.29 7.66
CA GLU A 81 -9.28 4.77 9.01
C GLU A 81 -8.39 4.13 10.08
N ASP A 82 -8.07 2.85 9.90
CA ASP A 82 -7.18 2.16 10.83
C ASP A 82 -5.73 2.57 10.62
N ILE A 83 -5.31 2.82 9.38
CA ILE A 83 -3.98 3.37 9.07
C ILE A 83 -3.81 4.74 9.75
N LEU A 84 -4.76 5.64 9.57
CA LEU A 84 -4.71 6.99 10.15
C LEU A 84 -4.66 6.91 11.69
N TRP A 85 -5.51 6.10 12.29
CA TRP A 85 -5.52 5.88 13.73
C TRP A 85 -4.19 5.30 14.24
N LEU A 86 -3.65 4.28 13.57
CA LEU A 86 -2.36 3.68 13.92
C LEU A 86 -1.23 4.71 13.86
N VAL A 87 -1.17 5.49 12.80
CA VAL A 87 -0.14 6.53 12.63
C VAL A 87 -0.26 7.59 13.74
N ASP A 88 -1.48 8.01 14.08
CA ASP A 88 -1.70 8.97 15.18
C ASP A 88 -1.22 8.39 16.52
N GLN A 89 -1.52 7.11 16.83
CA GLN A 89 -1.03 6.44 18.06
C GLN A 89 0.50 6.33 18.09
N LEU A 90 1.10 5.99 16.96
CA LEU A 90 2.56 5.87 16.85
C LEU A 90 3.24 7.26 16.99
N LYS A 91 2.66 8.30 16.40
CA LYS A 91 3.16 9.69 16.55
C LYS A 91 3.06 10.20 17.97
N GLU A 92 1.95 9.91 18.64
CA GLU A 92 1.78 10.28 20.06
C GLU A 92 2.86 9.61 20.93
N ARG A 93 3.19 8.35 20.64
CA ARG A 93 4.13 7.56 21.43
C ARG A 93 5.60 7.88 21.16
N PHE A 94 5.97 8.01 19.89
CA PHE A 94 7.37 8.11 19.44
C PHE A 94 7.78 9.53 19.02
N GLY A 95 6.80 10.41 18.76
CA GLY A 95 7.07 11.79 18.38
C GLY A 95 7.97 11.88 17.14
N GLY A 96 8.99 12.74 17.22
CA GLY A 96 9.96 12.94 16.14
C GLY A 96 10.92 11.77 15.88
N GLN A 97 10.84 10.69 16.66
CA GLN A 97 11.63 9.47 16.45
C GLN A 97 10.90 8.44 15.55
N LEU A 98 9.62 8.69 15.25
CA LEU A 98 8.86 7.80 14.36
C LEU A 98 9.48 7.82 12.96
N PRO A 99 9.80 6.64 12.39
CA PRO A 99 10.26 6.55 11.01
C PRO A 99 9.21 7.08 10.02
N PRO A 100 9.64 7.55 8.83
CA PRO A 100 8.73 7.98 7.79
C PRO A 100 7.69 6.91 7.46
N VAL A 101 6.46 7.34 7.16
CA VAL A 101 5.33 6.47 6.86
C VAL A 101 5.05 6.48 5.36
N ARG A 102 5.01 5.29 4.75
CA ARG A 102 4.65 5.08 3.36
C ARG A 102 3.43 4.19 3.22
N ILE A 103 2.59 4.48 2.23
CA ILE A 103 1.52 3.58 1.78
C ILE A 103 1.83 3.15 0.34
N ASN A 104 1.89 1.84 0.08
CA ASN A 104 1.91 1.27 -1.26
C ASN A 104 0.47 0.96 -1.67
N THR A 105 -0.02 1.57 -2.73
CA THR A 105 -1.44 1.54 -3.12
C THR A 105 -1.62 1.41 -4.62
N ASN A 106 -2.78 0.93 -5.05
CA ASN A 106 -3.21 1.02 -6.44
C ASN A 106 -3.80 2.39 -6.81
N GLY A 107 -3.94 3.30 -5.84
CA GLY A 107 -4.42 4.67 -6.08
C GLY A 107 -5.93 4.82 -6.27
N HIS A 108 -6.73 3.79 -5.99
CA HIS A 108 -8.19 3.83 -6.22
C HIS A 108 -9.01 4.20 -4.97
N ALA A 109 -8.37 4.69 -3.91
CA ALA A 109 -9.04 4.92 -2.64
C ALA A 109 -10.30 5.80 -2.77
N ASN A 110 -10.18 6.96 -3.44
CA ASN A 110 -11.32 7.87 -3.64
C ASN A 110 -12.46 7.20 -4.42
N LEU A 111 -12.11 6.38 -5.41
CA LEU A 111 -13.07 5.70 -6.28
C LEU A 111 -13.92 4.67 -5.53
N PHE A 112 -13.29 3.76 -4.77
CA PHE A 112 -14.06 2.70 -4.10
C PHE A 112 -14.64 3.11 -2.75
N LEU A 113 -14.09 4.15 -2.09
CA LEU A 113 -14.66 4.69 -0.86
C LEU A 113 -15.74 5.76 -1.12
N GLY A 114 -15.82 6.27 -2.36
CA GLY A 114 -16.79 7.29 -2.74
C GLY A 114 -16.58 8.64 -2.03
N ARG A 115 -15.37 8.92 -1.60
CA ARG A 115 -14.97 10.17 -0.93
C ARG A 115 -13.50 10.48 -1.15
N ASP A 116 -13.14 11.74 -0.99
CA ASP A 116 -11.75 12.17 -1.01
C ASP A 116 -11.04 11.78 0.29
N VAL A 117 -9.93 11.01 0.16
CA VAL A 117 -9.07 10.61 1.28
C VAL A 117 -7.72 11.33 1.29
N ALA A 118 -7.34 12.00 0.20
CA ALA A 118 -6.04 12.65 0.11
C ALA A 118 -5.80 13.69 1.23
N PRO A 119 -6.76 14.56 1.61
CA PRO A 119 -6.58 15.49 2.71
C PRO A 119 -6.33 14.82 4.06
N LEU A 120 -6.84 13.60 4.28
CA LEU A 120 -6.68 12.87 5.54
C LEU A 120 -5.23 12.40 5.76
N LEU A 121 -4.45 12.31 4.70
CA LEU A 121 -3.05 11.87 4.73
C LEU A 121 -2.11 12.96 5.24
N GLN A 122 -2.54 14.23 5.20
CA GLN A 122 -1.71 15.38 5.57
C GLN A 122 -1.14 15.24 6.99
N GLY A 123 0.17 15.41 7.09
CA GLY A 123 0.87 15.31 8.35
C GLY A 123 0.94 13.89 8.96
N ARG A 124 0.42 12.86 8.28
CA ARG A 124 0.44 11.46 8.73
C ARG A 124 1.28 10.56 7.85
N VAL A 125 1.25 10.79 6.55
CA VAL A 125 1.92 9.97 5.54
C VAL A 125 2.97 10.81 4.83
N ASP A 126 4.19 10.27 4.73
CA ASP A 126 5.32 10.95 4.10
C ASP A 126 5.46 10.58 2.63
N THR A 127 5.05 9.36 2.25
CA THR A 127 5.15 8.87 0.88
C THR A 127 3.92 8.06 0.48
N ILE A 128 3.35 8.38 -0.66
CA ILE A 128 2.40 7.54 -1.39
C ILE A 128 3.11 6.93 -2.59
N SER A 129 3.18 5.59 -2.62
CA SER A 129 3.73 4.82 -3.73
C SER A 129 2.59 4.17 -4.50
N ILE A 130 2.34 4.64 -5.71
CA ILE A 130 1.19 4.24 -6.53
C ILE A 130 1.64 3.28 -7.63
N SER A 131 0.99 2.14 -7.73
CA SER A 131 1.26 1.11 -8.74
C SER A 131 0.62 1.48 -10.08
N LEU A 132 1.37 2.16 -10.96
CA LEU A 132 0.90 2.61 -12.28
C LEU A 132 0.70 1.43 -13.26
N ASN A 133 1.70 0.57 -13.37
CA ASN A 133 1.70 -0.73 -14.08
C ASN A 133 1.19 -0.77 -15.54
N GLY A 134 0.79 0.33 -16.13
CA GLY A 134 0.33 0.42 -17.51
C GLY A 134 0.49 1.84 -18.05
N SER A 135 0.76 1.98 -19.35
CA SER A 135 0.94 3.27 -20.01
C SER A 135 -0.37 3.86 -20.51
N THR A 136 -1.39 3.03 -20.68
CA THR A 136 -2.74 3.43 -21.14
C THR A 136 -3.82 2.80 -20.24
N PRO A 137 -5.08 3.32 -20.26
CA PRO A 137 -6.20 2.68 -19.56
C PRO A 137 -6.41 1.21 -19.95
N ALA A 138 -6.24 0.89 -21.23
CA ALA A 138 -6.41 -0.45 -21.75
C ALA A 138 -5.31 -1.39 -21.24
N ASP A 139 -4.04 -0.99 -21.28
CA ASP A 139 -2.91 -1.77 -20.79
C ASP A 139 -3.03 -2.02 -19.28
N TYR A 140 -3.38 -0.96 -18.52
CA TYR A 140 -3.60 -1.05 -17.09
C TYR A 140 -4.72 -2.04 -16.75
N THR A 141 -5.86 -1.93 -17.45
CA THR A 141 -7.01 -2.80 -17.21
C THR A 141 -6.72 -4.25 -17.57
N ALA A 142 -6.02 -4.48 -18.68
CA ALA A 142 -5.61 -5.81 -19.11
C ALA A 142 -4.63 -6.49 -18.12
N LEU A 143 -3.82 -5.69 -17.42
CA LEU A 143 -2.81 -6.22 -16.50
C LEU A 143 -3.31 -6.32 -15.07
N CYS A 144 -4.05 -5.31 -14.60
CA CYS A 144 -4.44 -5.18 -13.19
C CYS A 144 -5.87 -5.64 -12.91
N HIS A 145 -6.70 -5.81 -13.94
CA HIS A 145 -8.10 -6.26 -13.83
C HIS A 145 -8.87 -5.57 -12.70
N PRO A 146 -8.91 -4.22 -12.65
CA PRO A 146 -9.66 -3.51 -11.62
C PRO A 146 -11.17 -3.73 -11.79
N VAL A 147 -11.89 -3.86 -10.68
CA VAL A 147 -13.37 -4.05 -10.68
C VAL A 147 -14.07 -2.92 -11.42
N GLN A 148 -13.52 -1.70 -11.38
CA GLN A 148 -14.08 -0.50 -12.01
C GLN A 148 -13.66 -0.33 -13.49
N GLY A 149 -12.95 -1.30 -14.06
CA GLY A 149 -12.49 -1.24 -15.45
C GLY A 149 -11.57 -0.05 -15.74
N GLU A 150 -11.65 0.51 -16.94
CA GLU A 150 -10.78 1.60 -17.38
C GLU A 150 -10.92 2.90 -16.55
N ALA A 151 -12.06 3.13 -15.89
CA ALA A 151 -12.25 4.27 -15.01
C ALA A 151 -11.24 4.29 -13.85
N ALA A 152 -10.72 3.14 -13.44
CA ALA A 152 -9.73 3.02 -12.40
C ALA A 152 -8.40 3.71 -12.75
N TYR A 153 -7.99 3.67 -14.01
CA TYR A 153 -6.75 4.33 -14.46
C TYR A 153 -6.81 5.84 -14.27
N GLN A 154 -7.89 6.49 -14.73
CA GLN A 154 -8.05 7.93 -14.53
C GLN A 154 -8.18 8.30 -13.06
N ALA A 155 -8.92 7.51 -12.26
CA ALA A 155 -9.06 7.73 -10.83
C ALA A 155 -7.72 7.65 -10.08
N MET A 156 -6.84 6.74 -10.46
CA MET A 156 -5.47 6.63 -9.93
C MET A 156 -4.65 7.89 -10.25
N LEU A 157 -4.72 8.40 -11.48
CA LEU A 157 -4.00 9.62 -11.88
C LEU A 157 -4.54 10.86 -11.15
N ASP A 158 -5.86 10.93 -10.96
CA ASP A 158 -6.50 12.04 -10.25
C ASP A 158 -6.14 12.01 -8.77
N PHE A 159 -6.18 10.83 -8.14
CA PHE A 159 -5.71 10.64 -6.76
C PHE A 159 -4.23 11.05 -6.60
N ALA A 160 -3.36 10.69 -7.55
CA ALA A 160 -1.96 11.08 -7.51
C ALA A 160 -1.76 12.59 -7.57
N LYS A 161 -2.54 13.30 -8.42
CA LYS A 161 -2.49 14.77 -8.50
C LYS A 161 -2.93 15.41 -7.19
N GLU A 162 -4.04 14.93 -6.65
CA GLU A 162 -4.62 15.43 -5.39
C GLU A 162 -3.70 15.19 -4.19
N ALA A 163 -3.13 13.99 -4.10
CA ALA A 163 -2.22 13.61 -3.01
C ALA A 163 -0.98 14.52 -2.92
N LYS A 164 -0.52 15.11 -4.03
CA LYS A 164 0.64 16.04 -4.05
C LYS A 164 0.43 17.30 -3.20
N ASP A 165 -0.80 17.68 -2.94
CA ASP A 165 -1.11 18.86 -2.12
C ASP A 165 -1.01 18.55 -0.62
N TYR A 166 -1.03 17.27 -0.23
CA TYR A 166 -1.12 16.82 1.15
C TYR A 166 0.03 15.92 1.62
N VAL A 167 0.72 15.26 0.70
CA VAL A 167 1.78 14.29 1.01
C VAL A 167 3.11 14.74 0.40
N PRO A 168 4.21 14.78 1.17
CA PRO A 168 5.51 15.25 0.69
C PRO A 168 6.03 14.53 -0.56
N HIS A 169 5.81 13.22 -0.66
CA HIS A 169 6.31 12.41 -1.77
C HIS A 169 5.20 11.56 -2.38
N VAL A 170 4.93 11.76 -3.66
CA VAL A 170 4.03 10.92 -4.47
C VAL A 170 4.85 10.34 -5.60
N ILE A 171 4.96 9.01 -5.63
CA ILE A 171 5.76 8.29 -6.62
C ILE A 171 4.90 7.25 -7.34
N PHE A 172 5.19 7.05 -8.63
CA PHE A 172 4.65 5.93 -9.37
C PHE A 172 5.68 4.80 -9.43
N THR A 173 5.19 3.57 -9.33
CA THR A 173 5.97 2.35 -9.51
C THR A 173 5.36 1.50 -10.62
N VAL A 174 6.21 0.75 -11.31
CA VAL A 174 5.81 -0.20 -12.34
C VAL A 174 6.44 -1.56 -12.05
N VAL A 175 5.73 -2.63 -12.41
CA VAL A 175 6.30 -3.97 -12.37
C VAL A 175 7.17 -4.14 -13.60
N ASP A 176 8.46 -4.41 -13.39
CA ASP A 176 9.38 -4.75 -14.48
C ASP A 176 9.00 -6.14 -15.04
N LYS A 177 8.58 -6.16 -16.29
CA LYS A 177 8.27 -7.39 -17.04
C LYS A 177 9.44 -7.82 -17.94
N GLY A 178 10.61 -7.21 -17.80
CA GLY A 178 11.74 -7.42 -18.68
C GLY A 178 11.58 -6.73 -20.04
N THR A 179 10.73 -5.69 -20.14
CA THR A 179 10.63 -4.81 -21.31
C THR A 179 11.88 -3.96 -21.46
N ALA A 180 12.25 -3.65 -22.70
CA ALA A 180 13.38 -2.77 -22.95
C ALA A 180 13.13 -1.37 -22.33
N PRO A 181 14.17 -0.66 -21.85
CA PRO A 181 14.04 0.66 -21.24
C PRO A 181 13.34 1.71 -22.11
N GLU A 182 13.28 1.47 -23.42
CA GLU A 182 12.66 2.37 -24.41
C GLU A 182 11.12 2.28 -24.42
N GLU A 183 10.54 1.28 -23.71
CA GLU A 183 9.09 1.03 -23.65
C GLU A 183 8.46 1.40 -22.29
N ILE A 184 9.23 2.02 -21.38
CA ILE A 184 8.77 2.42 -20.05
C ILE A 184 8.44 3.91 -19.99
#